data_f7bc143b6fa3ede4a40afd3874e081ac
#
_entry.id   f7bc143b6fa3ede4a40afd3874e081ac
#
_cell.length_a   1.000
_cell.length_b   1.000
_cell.length_c   1.000
_cell.angle_alpha   90.00
_cell.angle_beta   90.00
_cell.angle_gamma   90.00
#
_symmetry.space_group_name_H-M   'P 1'
#
loop_
_entity.id
_entity.type
_entity.pdbx_description
1 polymer ?
#
loop_
_entity_poly.entity_id
_entity_poly.type
_entity_poly.pdbx_seq_one_letter_code
_entity_poly.pdbx_strand_id
1 'polypeptide(L)'
;LAAETLGASVTQTSGSGGAISEWELLTEKRTGLNLWKVYGFNQSSNISIVDPASGEQLTDMDIDVVLALVSVLTDRTGLSLDELEQALATHFVAGFQGGLRISQRDQCKTSKMRVPAESSVLDEILDRLHRFTRLLRKLPDWSIAQLSKAIASCGGLESEETENEDREEVLINLAIIKRL
;
A
#
# COMPACT_ATOMS: atom_id res chain seq x y z
N LEU A 1 -8.04 9.42 -20.12
CA LEU A 1 -6.94 8.86 -20.94
C LEU A 1 -5.91 8.11 -20.06
N ALA A 2 -5.31 8.77 -19.03
CA ALA A 2 -4.33 8.10 -18.14
C ALA A 2 -4.99 6.99 -17.31
N ALA A 3 -6.14 7.25 -16.71
CA ALA A 3 -6.92 6.27 -15.96
C ALA A 3 -7.29 5.05 -16.84
N GLU A 4 -7.75 5.26 -18.05
CA GLU A 4 -8.06 4.19 -19.01
C GLU A 4 -6.82 3.37 -19.36
N THR A 5 -5.68 4.01 -19.57
CA THR A 5 -4.41 3.33 -19.90
C THR A 5 -3.93 2.44 -18.76
N LEU A 6 -4.09 2.89 -17.51
CA LEU A 6 -3.81 2.10 -16.33
C LEU A 6 -4.95 1.13 -15.98
N GLY A 7 -6.07 1.17 -16.72
CA GLY A 7 -7.26 0.36 -16.45
C GLY A 7 -7.92 0.71 -15.12
N ALA A 8 -7.76 1.95 -14.65
CA ALA A 8 -8.37 2.43 -13.41
C ALA A 8 -9.78 2.97 -13.68
N SER A 9 -10.75 2.54 -12.89
CA SER A 9 -12.12 3.02 -12.95
C SER A 9 -12.24 4.42 -12.33
N VAL A 10 -12.85 5.35 -13.08
CA VAL A 10 -13.16 6.72 -12.62
C VAL A 10 -14.62 6.82 -12.13
N THR A 11 -15.43 5.81 -12.40
CA THR A 11 -16.85 5.81 -12.05
C THR A 11 -17.05 5.52 -10.55
N GLN A 12 -17.64 6.48 -9.85
CA GLN A 12 -18.16 6.26 -8.50
C GLN A 12 -19.41 5.38 -8.59
N THR A 13 -19.41 4.24 -7.93
CA THR A 13 -20.66 3.52 -7.66
C THR A 13 -21.36 4.22 -6.51
N SER A 14 -22.42 4.97 -6.84
CA SER A 14 -23.26 5.70 -5.89
C SER A 14 -24.05 4.72 -5.01
N GLY A 15 -23.46 4.37 -3.88
CA GLY A 15 -24.16 3.70 -2.78
C GLY A 15 -23.89 4.49 -1.51
N SER A 16 -24.82 4.56 -0.58
CA SER A 16 -24.80 5.37 0.64
C SER A 16 -23.66 5.05 1.65
N GLY A 17 -22.57 4.54 1.19
CA GLY A 17 -21.32 4.27 1.92
C GLY A 17 -20.07 4.69 1.15
N GLY A 18 -20.19 5.62 0.19
CA GLY A 18 -19.08 6.24 -0.52
C GLY A 18 -18.10 5.21 -1.13
N ALA A 19 -18.51 4.54 -2.22
CA ALA A 19 -17.57 3.72 -2.97
C ALA A 19 -16.45 4.63 -3.52
N ILE A 20 -15.23 4.34 -3.13
CA ILE A 20 -14.02 5.06 -3.56
C ILE A 20 -13.67 4.55 -4.95
N SER A 21 -13.45 5.44 -5.91
CA SER A 21 -13.01 5.05 -7.25
C SER A 21 -11.58 4.49 -7.22
N GLU A 22 -11.24 3.65 -8.19
CA GLU A 22 -9.87 3.13 -8.32
C GLU A 22 -8.85 4.25 -8.56
N TRP A 23 -9.26 5.33 -9.23
CA TRP A 23 -8.43 6.51 -9.45
C TRP A 23 -8.12 7.23 -8.14
N GLU A 24 -9.13 7.49 -7.30
CA GLU A 24 -8.94 8.05 -5.96
C GLU A 24 -8.03 7.17 -5.08
N LEU A 25 -8.12 5.85 -5.21
CA LEU A 25 -7.22 4.93 -4.50
C LEU A 25 -5.76 5.02 -4.94
N LEU A 26 -5.49 5.53 -6.14
CA LEU A 26 -4.13 5.73 -6.65
C LEU A 26 -3.60 7.14 -6.33
N THR A 27 -4.45 8.15 -6.32
CA THR A 27 -4.07 9.56 -6.21
C THR A 27 -4.17 10.11 -4.80
N GLU A 28 -5.21 9.76 -4.04
CA GLU A 28 -5.46 10.36 -2.75
C GLU A 28 -4.69 9.67 -1.60
N LYS A 29 -4.08 10.50 -0.74
CA LYS A 29 -3.48 10.04 0.54
C LYS A 29 -4.61 9.58 1.47
N ARG A 30 -4.44 8.43 2.11
CA ARG A 30 -5.37 7.91 3.12
C ARG A 30 -4.84 8.22 4.51
N THR A 31 -5.73 8.75 5.35
CA THR A 31 -5.47 8.95 6.76
C THR A 31 -5.94 7.75 7.58
N GLY A 32 -5.50 7.63 8.82
CA GLY A 32 -5.83 6.53 9.72
C GLY A 32 -7.31 6.12 9.76
N LEU A 33 -8.24 7.08 9.59
CA LEU A 33 -9.67 6.81 9.56
C LEU A 33 -10.16 6.03 8.32
N ASN A 34 -9.44 6.11 7.20
CA ASN A 34 -9.82 5.48 5.94
C ASN A 34 -8.90 4.34 5.53
N LEU A 35 -7.70 4.28 6.12
CA LEU A 35 -6.66 3.31 5.76
C LEU A 35 -7.13 1.87 6.01
N TRP A 36 -7.77 1.60 7.14
CA TRP A 36 -8.27 0.28 7.48
C TRP A 36 -9.30 -0.25 6.45
N LYS A 37 -10.11 0.64 5.86
CA LYS A 37 -11.08 0.26 4.82
C LYS A 37 -10.41 -0.27 3.55
N VAL A 38 -9.32 0.35 3.12
CA VAL A 38 -8.61 -0.09 1.90
C VAL A 38 -7.90 -1.43 2.08
N TYR A 39 -7.58 -1.79 3.33
CA TYR A 39 -7.09 -3.13 3.70
C TYR A 39 -8.21 -4.13 4.03
N GLY A 40 -9.49 -3.75 3.83
CA GLY A 40 -10.64 -4.65 3.96
C GLY A 40 -11.11 -4.88 5.39
N PHE A 41 -10.87 -3.94 6.29
CA PHE A 41 -11.42 -3.96 7.64
C PHE A 41 -12.66 -3.08 7.75
N ASN A 42 -13.55 -3.41 8.68
CA ASN A 42 -14.81 -2.69 8.89
C ASN A 42 -14.77 -1.74 10.11
N GLN A 43 -13.70 -1.82 10.88
CA GLN A 43 -13.51 -1.04 12.11
C GLN A 43 -12.01 -0.84 12.40
N SER A 44 -11.67 0.15 13.24
CA SER A 44 -10.31 0.50 13.58
C SER A 44 -9.82 -0.03 14.94
N SER A 45 -10.73 -0.55 15.75
CA SER A 45 -10.44 -1.09 17.09
C SER A 45 -11.27 -2.34 17.36
N ASN A 46 -10.94 -3.08 18.42
CA ASN A 46 -11.60 -4.34 18.81
C ASN A 46 -11.64 -5.34 17.64
N ILE A 47 -10.60 -5.42 16.86
CA ILE A 47 -10.52 -6.29 15.69
C ILE A 47 -10.26 -7.72 16.15
N SER A 48 -11.04 -8.64 15.62
CA SER A 48 -10.83 -10.06 15.78
C SER A 48 -10.57 -10.70 14.43
N ILE A 49 -9.39 -11.31 14.27
CA ILE A 49 -8.96 -11.99 13.04
C ILE A 49 -8.32 -13.33 13.36
N VAL A 50 -8.28 -14.20 12.39
CA VAL A 50 -7.40 -15.37 12.39
C VAL A 50 -6.10 -14.96 11.69
N ASP A 51 -4.95 -15.10 12.36
CA ASP A 51 -3.66 -14.82 11.73
C ASP A 51 -3.44 -15.77 10.54
N PRO A 52 -3.26 -15.24 9.31
CA PRO A 52 -3.12 -16.07 8.11
C PRO A 52 -1.95 -17.05 8.15
N ALA A 53 -0.89 -16.74 8.91
CA ALA A 53 0.32 -17.56 8.96
C ALA A 53 0.27 -18.65 10.04
N SER A 54 -0.35 -18.38 11.18
CA SER A 54 -0.37 -19.33 12.32
C SER A 54 -1.72 -20.02 12.51
N GLY A 55 -2.81 -19.44 12.00
CA GLY A 55 -4.17 -19.87 12.30
C GLY A 55 -4.63 -19.50 13.72
N GLU A 56 -3.84 -18.73 14.45
CA GLU A 56 -4.17 -18.28 15.81
C GLU A 56 -5.26 -17.20 15.77
N GLN A 57 -6.22 -17.30 16.69
CA GLN A 57 -7.24 -16.27 16.86
C GLN A 57 -6.66 -15.08 17.63
N LEU A 58 -6.56 -13.94 16.97
CA LEU A 58 -6.22 -12.66 17.56
C LEU A 58 -7.49 -11.88 17.85
N THR A 59 -7.68 -11.44 19.08
CA THR A 59 -8.91 -10.75 19.53
C THR A 59 -8.56 -9.43 20.19
N ASP A 60 -9.49 -8.48 20.10
CA ASP A 60 -9.39 -7.17 20.77
C ASP A 60 -8.12 -6.37 20.35
N MET A 61 -7.80 -6.39 19.06
CA MET A 61 -6.62 -5.74 18.52
C MET A 61 -6.97 -4.37 17.91
N ASP A 62 -6.04 -3.43 18.02
CA ASP A 62 -6.10 -2.17 17.28
C ASP A 62 -5.60 -2.37 15.85
N ILE A 63 -6.11 -1.56 14.92
CA ILE A 63 -5.81 -1.68 13.48
C ILE A 63 -4.32 -1.54 13.19
N ASP A 64 -3.63 -0.64 13.88
CA ASP A 64 -2.20 -0.40 13.69
C ASP A 64 -1.38 -1.65 14.04
N VAL A 65 -1.78 -2.33 15.10
CA VAL A 65 -1.13 -3.59 15.52
C VAL A 65 -1.40 -4.70 14.53
N VAL A 66 -2.63 -4.78 14.02
CA VAL A 66 -3.03 -5.78 13.03
C VAL A 66 -2.33 -5.54 11.69
N LEU A 67 -2.31 -4.30 11.20
CA LEU A 67 -1.66 -3.95 9.93
C LEU A 67 -0.12 -3.92 10.01
N ALA A 68 0.46 -3.87 11.21
CA ALA A 68 1.89 -4.10 11.37
C ALA A 68 2.29 -5.57 11.20
N LEU A 69 1.34 -6.52 11.27
CA LEU A 69 1.60 -7.95 11.06
C LEU A 69 1.93 -8.25 9.60
N VAL A 70 3.10 -8.80 9.35
CA VAL A 70 3.54 -9.18 8.00
C VAL A 70 2.61 -10.23 7.37
N SER A 71 2.12 -11.19 8.17
CA SER A 71 1.15 -12.20 7.73
C SER A 71 -0.15 -11.58 7.20
N VAL A 72 -0.64 -10.55 7.87
CA VAL A 72 -1.83 -9.81 7.45
C VAL A 72 -1.54 -8.98 6.21
N LEU A 73 -0.40 -8.28 6.16
CA LEU A 73 -0.04 -7.48 4.99
C LEU A 73 0.13 -8.32 3.73
N THR A 74 0.80 -9.47 3.82
CA THR A 74 0.93 -10.38 2.66
C THR A 74 -0.43 -10.90 2.19
N ASP A 75 -1.32 -11.26 3.10
CA ASP A 75 -2.68 -11.67 2.76
C ASP A 75 -3.46 -10.55 2.08
N ARG A 76 -3.44 -9.34 2.63
CA ARG A 76 -4.22 -8.20 2.13
C ARG A 76 -3.66 -7.58 0.85
N THR A 77 -2.35 -7.55 0.71
CA THR A 77 -1.69 -7.03 -0.49
C THR A 77 -1.56 -8.06 -1.60
N GLY A 78 -1.62 -9.35 -1.28
CA GLY A 78 -1.35 -10.46 -2.20
C GLY A 78 0.13 -10.55 -2.61
N LEU A 79 1.03 -9.85 -1.93
CA LEU A 79 2.46 -9.94 -2.12
C LEU A 79 3.01 -11.14 -1.34
N SER A 80 3.99 -11.83 -1.91
CA SER A 80 4.82 -12.77 -1.14
C SER A 80 5.66 -12.01 -0.11
N LEU A 81 6.26 -12.73 0.83
CA LEU A 81 7.15 -12.13 1.82
C LEU A 81 8.33 -11.39 1.17
N ASP A 82 8.95 -11.98 0.16
CA ASP A 82 10.08 -11.39 -0.55
C ASP A 82 9.67 -10.15 -1.35
N GLU A 83 8.48 -10.16 -1.97
CA GLU A 83 7.93 -8.99 -2.66
C GLU A 83 7.56 -7.87 -1.69
N LEU A 84 6.99 -8.21 -0.52
CA LEU A 84 6.69 -7.21 0.51
C LEU A 84 7.99 -6.57 1.02
N GLU A 85 9.05 -7.35 1.27
CA GLU A 85 10.35 -6.81 1.66
C GLU A 85 10.94 -5.90 0.58
N GLN A 86 10.88 -6.32 -0.68
CA GLN A 86 11.32 -5.49 -1.79
C GLN A 86 10.53 -4.18 -1.88
N ALA A 87 9.21 -4.22 -1.71
CA ALA A 87 8.36 -3.04 -1.73
C ALA A 87 8.69 -2.09 -0.56
N LEU A 88 8.83 -2.62 0.66
CA LEU A 88 9.21 -1.85 1.86
C LEU A 88 10.63 -1.27 1.76
N ALA A 89 11.52 -1.86 0.96
CA ALA A 89 12.86 -1.35 0.73
C ALA A 89 12.90 -0.22 -0.34
N THR A 90 11.81 -0.01 -1.08
CA THR A 90 11.75 1.07 -2.08
C THR A 90 11.68 2.44 -1.42
N HIS A 91 12.34 3.43 -2.04
CA HIS A 91 12.27 4.81 -1.56
C HIS A 91 10.82 5.34 -1.51
N PHE A 92 10.00 4.95 -2.49
CA PHE A 92 8.59 5.35 -2.53
C PHE A 92 7.78 4.88 -1.31
N VAL A 93 7.95 3.62 -0.88
CA VAL A 93 7.18 3.08 0.27
C VAL A 93 7.81 3.49 1.60
N ALA A 94 9.12 3.40 1.72
CA ALA A 94 9.85 3.73 2.95
C ALA A 94 9.96 5.24 3.23
N GLY A 95 9.80 6.08 2.20
CA GLY A 95 10.07 7.51 2.30
C GLY A 95 11.52 7.81 2.63
N PHE A 96 11.76 8.92 3.31
CA PHE A 96 13.10 9.38 3.69
C PHE A 96 13.80 8.50 4.73
N GLN A 97 13.16 7.47 5.24
CA GLN A 97 13.70 6.61 6.32
C GLN A 97 14.67 5.51 5.84
N GLY A 98 14.97 5.46 4.56
CA GLY A 98 16.06 4.62 4.05
C GLY A 98 15.84 3.12 4.12
N GLY A 99 14.71 2.64 3.60
CA GLY A 99 14.42 1.21 3.47
C GLY A 99 14.04 0.53 4.80
N LEU A 100 12.81 0.07 4.88
CA LEU A 100 12.32 -0.64 6.05
C LEU A 100 12.67 -2.13 5.96
N ARG A 101 13.16 -2.68 7.07
CA ARG A 101 13.41 -4.11 7.20
C ARG A 101 12.41 -4.73 8.16
N ILE A 102 11.82 -5.84 7.75
CA ILE A 102 10.91 -6.60 8.61
C ILE A 102 11.65 -7.06 9.87
N SER A 103 11.05 -6.82 11.03
CA SER A 103 11.60 -7.25 12.32
C SER A 103 11.33 -8.74 12.54
N GLN A 104 12.20 -9.39 13.34
CA GLN A 104 12.08 -10.80 13.76
C GLN A 104 12.12 -11.84 12.62
N ARG A 105 12.71 -11.49 11.47
CA ARG A 105 12.87 -12.43 10.33
C ARG A 105 13.64 -13.71 10.74
N ASP A 106 14.59 -13.60 11.65
CA ASP A 106 15.43 -14.72 12.08
C ASP A 106 14.66 -15.82 12.85
N GLN A 107 13.42 -15.57 13.25
CA GLN A 107 12.60 -16.54 13.95
C GLN A 107 11.85 -17.53 13.06
N CYS A 108 11.98 -17.41 11.74
CA CYS A 108 11.32 -18.26 10.72
C CYS A 108 9.79 -18.44 10.92
N LYS A 109 9.14 -17.54 11.66
CA LYS A 109 7.70 -17.55 11.92
C LYS A 109 7.08 -16.25 11.47
N THR A 110 6.42 -16.29 10.32
CA THR A 110 5.77 -15.10 9.71
C THR A 110 4.76 -14.42 10.66
N SER A 111 4.10 -15.19 11.51
CA SER A 111 3.18 -14.66 12.53
C SER A 111 3.83 -13.74 13.57
N LYS A 112 5.14 -13.80 13.73
CA LYS A 112 5.89 -12.93 14.65
C LYS A 112 6.56 -11.75 13.96
N MET A 113 6.61 -11.76 12.62
CA MET A 113 7.22 -10.69 11.86
C MET A 113 6.36 -9.43 11.88
N ARG A 114 7.00 -8.28 12.02
CA ARG A 114 6.33 -6.97 12.08
C ARG A 114 7.05 -5.96 11.20
N VAL A 115 6.29 -5.03 10.66
CA VAL A 115 6.83 -3.79 10.09
C VAL A 115 7.20 -2.88 11.27
N PRO A 116 8.49 -2.55 11.44
CA PRO A 116 8.95 -1.75 12.57
C PRO A 116 8.73 -0.26 12.28
N ALA A 117 7.59 0.27 12.71
CA ALA A 117 7.29 1.68 12.58
C ALA A 117 6.43 2.16 13.76
N GLU A 118 6.63 3.41 14.16
CA GLU A 118 5.70 4.10 15.06
C GLU A 118 4.37 4.32 14.33
N SER A 119 3.26 4.44 15.08
CA SER A 119 1.91 4.46 14.49
C SER A 119 1.74 5.51 13.39
N SER A 120 2.23 6.74 13.60
CA SER A 120 2.12 7.81 12.58
C SER A 120 2.89 7.52 11.29
N VAL A 121 4.08 6.93 11.44
CA VAL A 121 4.93 6.52 10.31
C VAL A 121 4.35 5.28 9.62
N LEU A 122 3.75 4.38 10.39
CA LEU A 122 3.09 3.19 9.87
C LEU A 122 1.95 3.55 8.91
N ASP A 123 1.11 4.52 9.27
CA ASP A 123 0.02 5.00 8.42
C ASP A 123 0.52 5.48 7.04
N GLU A 124 1.62 6.24 7.03
CA GLU A 124 2.22 6.71 5.79
C GLU A 124 2.78 5.56 4.94
N ILE A 125 3.48 4.63 5.56
CA ILE A 125 4.01 3.44 4.90
C ILE A 125 2.88 2.61 4.29
N LEU A 126 1.83 2.39 5.05
CA LEU A 126 0.68 1.60 4.61
C LEU A 126 -0.08 2.28 3.47
N ASP A 127 -0.24 3.61 3.51
CA ASP A 127 -0.84 4.36 2.40
C ASP A 127 0.00 4.26 1.13
N ARG A 128 1.32 4.45 1.24
CA ARG A 128 2.25 4.32 0.10
C ARG A 128 2.29 2.88 -0.43
N LEU A 129 2.37 1.89 0.46
CA LEU A 129 2.34 0.47 0.10
C LEU A 129 1.06 0.10 -0.64
N HIS A 130 -0.09 0.59 -0.15
CA HIS A 130 -1.37 0.37 -0.81
C HIS A 130 -1.40 0.95 -2.23
N ARG A 131 -0.95 2.19 -2.43
CA ARG A 131 -0.88 2.82 -3.76
C ARG A 131 0.12 2.10 -4.66
N PHE A 132 1.29 1.74 -4.13
CA PHE A 132 2.31 1.00 -4.86
C PHE A 132 1.81 -0.37 -5.36
N THR A 133 1.17 -1.13 -4.49
CA THR A 133 0.64 -2.46 -4.86
C THR A 133 -0.48 -2.38 -5.89
N ARG A 134 -1.32 -1.34 -5.84
CA ARG A 134 -2.35 -1.11 -6.86
C ARG A 134 -1.74 -0.75 -8.20
N LEU A 135 -0.73 0.11 -8.23
CA LEU A 135 0.01 0.41 -9.46
C LEU A 135 0.70 -0.84 -10.03
N LEU A 136 1.35 -1.62 -9.20
CA LEU A 136 2.01 -2.86 -9.62
C LEU A 136 1.02 -3.83 -10.28
N ARG A 137 -0.19 -3.96 -9.75
CA ARG A 137 -1.25 -4.78 -10.36
C ARG A 137 -1.74 -4.25 -11.72
N LYS A 138 -1.65 -2.94 -11.97
CA LYS A 138 -1.97 -2.33 -13.26
C LYS A 138 -0.84 -2.48 -14.29
N LEU A 139 0.32 -2.90 -13.84
CA LEU A 139 1.55 -3.07 -14.62
C LEU A 139 2.10 -4.51 -14.43
N PRO A 140 1.37 -5.55 -14.89
CA PRO A 140 1.67 -6.94 -14.56
C PRO A 140 3.04 -7.42 -15.09
N ASP A 141 3.57 -6.75 -16.11
CA ASP A 141 4.88 -7.08 -16.70
C ASP A 141 6.05 -6.37 -16.01
N TRP A 142 5.76 -5.54 -14.99
CA TRP A 142 6.76 -4.76 -14.29
C TRP A 142 7.16 -5.41 -12.96
N SER A 143 8.45 -5.43 -12.70
CA SER A 143 8.97 -5.78 -11.38
C SER A 143 8.84 -4.59 -10.41
N ILE A 144 8.90 -4.89 -9.11
CA ILE A 144 8.91 -3.88 -8.04
C ILE A 144 10.02 -2.86 -8.26
N ALA A 145 11.22 -3.32 -8.66
CA ALA A 145 12.36 -2.45 -8.93
C ALA A 145 12.12 -1.51 -10.13
N GLN A 146 11.51 -2.01 -11.19
CA GLN A 146 11.16 -1.20 -12.37
C GLN A 146 10.12 -0.14 -12.03
N LEU A 147 9.07 -0.51 -11.32
CA LEU A 147 8.04 0.44 -10.88
C LEU A 147 8.63 1.51 -9.96
N SER A 148 9.41 1.11 -8.96
CA SER A 148 10.07 2.06 -8.05
C SER A 148 10.97 3.06 -8.79
N LYS A 149 11.76 2.57 -9.76
CA LYS A 149 12.61 3.43 -10.58
C LYS A 149 11.82 4.38 -11.46
N ALA A 150 10.73 3.90 -12.06
CA ALA A 150 9.86 4.73 -12.89
C ALA A 150 9.18 5.84 -12.07
N ILE A 151 8.65 5.52 -10.89
CA ILE A 151 8.06 6.53 -10.00
C ILE A 151 9.09 7.60 -9.63
N ALA A 152 10.31 7.19 -9.25
CA ALA A 152 11.38 8.13 -8.92
C ALA A 152 11.77 9.02 -10.13
N SER A 153 11.76 8.47 -11.34
CA SER A 153 12.06 9.22 -12.55
C SER A 153 10.97 10.22 -12.96
N CYS A 154 9.74 10.00 -12.52
CA CYS A 154 8.59 10.88 -12.77
C CYS A 154 8.39 11.98 -11.70
N GLY A 155 9.35 12.19 -10.81
CA GLY A 155 9.29 13.22 -9.76
C GLY A 155 8.86 12.71 -8.38
N GLY A 156 8.50 11.43 -8.29
CA GLY A 156 8.03 10.82 -7.04
C GLY A 156 6.58 11.19 -6.69
N LEU A 157 5.95 10.36 -5.86
CA LEU A 157 4.61 10.64 -5.30
C LEU A 157 4.71 11.11 -3.83
N GLU A 158 5.87 11.61 -3.42
CA GLU A 158 6.30 11.60 -2.01
C GLU A 158 6.29 12.96 -1.32
N SER A 159 6.19 14.08 -2.04
CA SER A 159 6.27 15.37 -1.35
C SER A 159 5.00 15.62 -0.54
N GLU A 160 5.16 15.95 0.73
CA GLU A 160 4.04 16.35 1.59
C GLU A 160 3.32 17.62 1.09
N GLU A 161 4.02 18.39 0.24
CA GLU A 161 3.55 19.63 -0.38
C GLU A 161 2.97 19.40 -1.77
N THR A 162 3.09 18.19 -2.35
CA THR A 162 2.51 17.93 -3.67
C THR A 162 0.99 17.85 -3.57
N GLU A 163 0.37 18.87 -4.10
CA GLU A 163 -1.06 18.89 -4.39
C GLU A 163 -1.44 17.67 -5.25
N ASN A 164 -2.71 17.29 -5.25
CA ASN A 164 -3.21 16.13 -6.03
C ASN A 164 -2.81 16.18 -7.50
N GLU A 165 -2.55 17.38 -8.04
CA GLU A 165 -2.11 17.62 -9.43
C GLU A 165 -0.79 16.94 -9.75
N ASP A 166 0.22 17.00 -8.87
CA ASP A 166 1.54 16.38 -9.12
C ASP A 166 1.45 14.84 -9.12
N ARG A 167 0.56 14.28 -8.31
CA ARG A 167 0.32 12.82 -8.30
C ARG A 167 -0.35 12.34 -9.57
N GLU A 168 -1.27 13.13 -10.11
CA GLU A 168 -1.88 12.85 -11.40
C GLU A 168 -0.84 12.91 -12.53
N GLU A 169 0.07 13.87 -12.51
CA GLU A 169 1.15 13.97 -13.49
C GLU A 169 2.06 12.74 -13.48
N VAL A 170 2.45 12.24 -12.32
CA VAL A 170 3.21 10.97 -12.20
C VAL A 170 2.45 9.81 -12.83
N LEU A 171 1.16 9.68 -12.57
CA LEU A 171 0.34 8.62 -13.16
C LEU A 171 0.17 8.78 -14.68
N ILE A 172 0.09 10.02 -15.18
CA ILE A 172 0.08 10.30 -16.61
C ILE A 172 1.40 9.85 -17.25
N ASN A 173 2.53 10.19 -16.64
CA ASN A 173 3.86 9.82 -17.12
C ASN A 173 4.05 8.29 -17.10
N LEU A 174 3.63 7.61 -16.04
CA LEU A 174 3.63 6.14 -15.98
C LEU A 174 2.75 5.51 -17.06
N ALA A 175 1.57 6.09 -17.34
CA ALA A 175 0.70 5.63 -18.41
C ALA A 175 1.34 5.80 -19.80
N ILE A 176 2.12 6.87 -20.01
CA ILE A 176 2.88 7.07 -21.25
C ILE A 176 3.98 6.01 -21.39
N ILE A 177 4.75 5.78 -20.34
CA ILE A 177 5.81 4.76 -20.34
C ILE A 177 5.25 3.36 -20.61
N LYS A 178 4.08 3.03 -20.06
CA LYS A 178 3.42 1.75 -20.31
C LYS A 178 3.06 1.52 -21.79
N ARG A 179 2.87 2.59 -22.56
CA ARG A 179 2.51 2.52 -23.99
C ARG A 179 3.69 2.33 -24.93
N LEU A 180 4.90 2.59 -24.46
CA LEU A 180 6.14 2.41 -25.23
C LEU A 180 6.59 0.95 -25.18
#